data_20e9aa2dde9ed14ad61b9afd31a256eb
#
_entry.id   20e9aa2dde9ed14ad61b9afd31a256eb
#
_cell.length_a   1.000
_cell.length_b   1.000
_cell.length_c   1.000
_cell.angle_alpha   90.00
_cell.angle_beta   90.00
_cell.angle_gamma   90.00
#
_symmetry.space_group_name_H-M   'P 1'
#
loop_
_entity.id
_entity.type
_entity.pdbx_description
1 polymer ?
#
loop_
_entity_poly.entity_id
_entity_poly.type
_entity_poly.pdbx_seq_one_letter_code
_entity_poly.pdbx_strand_id
1 'polypeptide(L)' 'GGKDGLFFYRYLLGAATGILKRDGKMILEIGFDQQPDLTRLQSKFPAWTSSNFLKDLQDNVRVWILGQ' A
#
# COMPACT_ATOMS: atom_id res chain seq x y z
N GLY A 1 0.91 12.37 -7.40
CA GLY A 1 -0.10 12.15 -8.35
C GLY A 1 -1.47 12.25 -7.75
N GLY A 2 -2.32 12.85 -8.50
CA GLY A 2 -3.67 13.03 -8.06
C GLY A 2 -3.76 14.06 -6.97
N LYS A 3 -4.96 14.45 -6.70
CA LYS A 3 -5.23 15.49 -5.73
C LYS A 3 -4.83 15.09 -4.32
N ASP A 4 -5.03 13.82 -4.03
CA ASP A 4 -4.80 13.30 -2.69
C ASP A 4 -3.56 12.40 -2.62
N GLY A 5 -2.82 12.29 -3.71
CA GLY A 5 -1.65 11.42 -3.76
C GLY A 5 -1.97 9.94 -3.77
N LEU A 6 -3.23 9.55 -3.86
CA LEU A 6 -3.63 8.15 -3.78
C LEU A 6 -3.89 7.50 -5.13
N PHE A 7 -3.96 8.28 -6.19
CA PHE A 7 -4.28 7.74 -7.51
C PHE A 7 -3.35 6.60 -7.91
N PHE A 8 -2.06 6.80 -7.70
CA PHE A 8 -1.05 5.80 -8.03
C PHE A 8 -1.26 4.50 -7.26
N TYR A 9 -1.50 4.62 -5.96
CA TYR A 9 -1.69 3.44 -5.12
C TYR A 9 -2.98 2.70 -5.47
N ARG A 10 -4.04 3.44 -5.75
CA ARG A 10 -5.30 2.84 -6.17
C ARG A 10 -5.12 2.04 -7.46
N TYR A 11 -4.40 2.62 -8.41
CA TYR A 11 -4.10 1.92 -9.65
C TYR A 11 -3.31 0.65 -9.40
N LEU A 12 -2.26 0.73 -8.56
CA LEU A 12 -1.42 -0.43 -8.28
C LEU A 12 -2.17 -1.55 -7.59
N LEU A 13 -2.97 -1.22 -6.60
CA LEU A 13 -3.70 -2.26 -5.87
C LEU A 13 -4.64 -3.01 -6.78
N GLY A 14 -5.30 -2.30 -7.69
CA GLY A 14 -6.18 -2.94 -8.65
C GLY A 14 -5.42 -3.75 -9.68
N ALA A 15 -4.38 -3.17 -10.27
CA ALA A 15 -3.64 -3.81 -11.35
C ALA A 15 -2.86 -5.04 -10.87
N ALA A 16 -2.30 -5.00 -9.68
CA ALA A 16 -1.46 -6.09 -9.19
C ALA A 16 -2.24 -7.26 -8.63
N THR A 17 -3.53 -7.09 -8.39
CA THR A 17 -4.35 -8.14 -7.76
C THR A 17 -4.27 -9.47 -8.50
N GLY A 18 -4.25 -9.45 -9.82
CA GLY A 18 -4.21 -10.68 -10.60
C GLY A 18 -2.83 -11.08 -11.07
N ILE A 19 -1.80 -10.34 -10.70
CA ILE A 19 -0.44 -10.55 -11.21
C ILE A 19 0.43 -11.31 -10.23
N LEU A 20 0.33 -10.97 -8.94
CA LEU A 20 1.18 -11.57 -7.94
C LEU A 20 0.77 -12.99 -7.64
N LYS A 21 1.76 -13.80 -7.29
CA LYS A 21 1.52 -15.15 -6.84
C LYS A 21 0.78 -15.12 -5.51
N ARG A 22 0.18 -16.25 -5.14
CA ARG A 22 -0.62 -16.40 -3.94
C ARG A 22 0.05 -15.84 -2.68
N ASP A 23 1.35 -16.10 -2.53
CA ASP A 23 2.10 -15.62 -1.38
C ASP A 23 2.95 -14.40 -1.73
N GLY A 24 2.63 -13.74 -2.82
CA GLY A 24 3.39 -12.58 -3.28
C GLY A 24 3.21 -11.39 -2.37
N LYS A 25 4.24 -10.55 -2.35
CA LYS A 25 4.23 -9.32 -1.58
C LYS A 25 4.54 -8.15 -2.48
N MET A 26 3.93 -7.02 -2.17
CA MET A 26 4.23 -5.77 -2.83
C MET A 26 4.80 -4.81 -1.79
N ILE A 27 5.92 -4.17 -2.11
CA ILE A 27 6.61 -3.27 -1.20
C ILE A 27 6.69 -1.90 -1.85
N LEU A 28 6.16 -0.90 -1.17
CA LEU A 28 6.06 0.46 -1.72
C LEU A 28 6.64 1.48 -0.75
N GLU A 29 7.34 2.47 -1.30
CA GLU A 29 7.71 3.64 -0.53
C GLU A 29 6.53 4.60 -0.50
N ILE A 30 6.28 5.20 0.66
CA ILE A 30 5.12 6.06 0.84
C ILE A 30 5.53 7.35 1.56
N GLY A 31 4.66 8.35 1.51
CA GLY A 31 4.84 9.56 2.30
C GLY A 31 4.50 9.30 3.77
N PHE A 32 5.20 9.98 4.65
CA PHE A 32 5.08 9.71 6.09
C PHE A 32 3.67 9.95 6.64
N ASP A 33 2.87 10.76 5.95
CA ASP A 33 1.53 11.10 6.40
C ASP A 33 0.42 10.34 5.67
N GLN A 34 0.77 9.33 4.87
CA GLN A 34 -0.22 8.64 4.05
C GLN A 34 -0.84 7.40 4.69
N GLN A 35 -0.32 6.94 5.81
CA GLN A 35 -0.76 5.68 6.39
C GLN A 35 -2.29 5.58 6.60
N PRO A 36 -2.96 6.59 7.19
CA PRO A 36 -4.41 6.45 7.40
C PRO A 36 -5.18 6.33 6.09
N ASP A 37 -4.79 7.10 5.08
CA ASP A 37 -5.46 7.05 3.79
C ASP A 37 -5.23 5.73 3.07
N LEU A 38 -4.00 5.21 3.16
CA LEU A 38 -3.67 3.94 2.52
C LEU A 38 -4.37 2.77 3.20
N THR A 39 -4.53 2.82 4.52
CA THR A 39 -5.28 1.81 5.24
C THR A 39 -6.74 1.78 4.78
N ARG A 40 -7.33 2.95 4.61
CA ARG A 40 -8.70 3.02 4.10
C ARG A 40 -8.79 2.53 2.67
N LEU A 41 -7.80 2.89 1.85
CA LEU A 41 -7.78 2.46 0.45
C LEU A 41 -7.71 0.95 0.35
N GLN A 42 -6.87 0.31 1.15
CA GLN A 42 -6.71 -1.15 1.11
C GLN A 42 -8.03 -1.86 1.39
N SER A 43 -8.87 -1.30 2.24
CA SER A 43 -10.14 -1.95 2.57
C SER A 43 -11.04 -2.10 1.36
N LYS A 44 -10.81 -1.35 0.30
CA LYS A 44 -11.57 -1.45 -0.94
C LYS A 44 -11.03 -2.50 -1.90
N PHE A 45 -9.93 -3.15 -1.54
CA PHE A 45 -9.30 -4.17 -2.38
C PHE A 45 -9.07 -5.42 -1.53
N PRO A 46 -10.13 -6.20 -1.28
CA PRO A 46 -10.05 -7.32 -0.33
C PRO A 46 -9.09 -8.43 -0.73
N ALA A 47 -8.63 -8.45 -1.97
CA ALA A 47 -7.61 -9.43 -2.38
C ALA A 47 -6.29 -9.21 -1.63
N TRP A 48 -6.04 -8.01 -1.13
CA TRP A 48 -4.87 -7.70 -0.32
C TRP A 48 -5.21 -7.94 1.14
N THR A 49 -4.83 -9.11 1.64
CA THR A 49 -5.29 -9.58 2.95
C THR A 49 -4.37 -9.21 4.10
N SER A 50 -3.15 -8.78 3.81
CA SER A 50 -2.22 -8.35 4.85
C SER A 50 -1.57 -7.04 4.47
N SER A 51 -1.21 -6.28 5.49
CA SER A 51 -0.63 -4.95 5.30
C SER A 51 0.21 -4.61 6.52
N ASN A 52 1.42 -4.15 6.28
CA ASN A 52 2.32 -3.70 7.32
C ASN A 52 2.99 -2.42 6.91
N PHE A 53 3.22 -1.54 7.86
CA PHE A 53 3.95 -0.31 7.63
C PHE A 53 5.24 -0.34 8.44
N LEU A 54 6.33 0.10 7.82
CA LEU A 54 7.63 0.17 8.47
C LEU A 54 8.07 1.61 8.57
N LYS A 55 8.77 1.90 9.66
CA LYS A 55 9.28 3.24 9.92
C LYS A 55 10.76 3.33 9.60
N ASP A 56 11.21 4.52 9.25
CA ASP A 56 12.62 4.80 9.08
C ASP A 56 13.29 5.09 10.43
N LEU A 57 14.57 5.45 10.40
CA LEU A 57 15.32 5.72 11.62
C LEU A 57 14.85 6.97 12.36
N GLN A 58 14.07 7.81 11.69
CA GLN A 58 13.52 9.02 12.27
C GLN A 58 12.09 8.82 12.77
N ASP A 59 11.65 7.56 12.82
CA ASP A 59 10.32 7.17 13.29
C ASP A 59 9.18 7.63 12.38
N ASN A 60 9.49 7.87 11.09
CA ASN A 60 8.48 8.20 10.09
C ASN A 60 8.11 6.96 9.30
N VAL A 61 6.81 6.73 9.09
CA VAL A 61 6.34 5.63 8.25
C VAL A 61 6.78 5.88 6.82
N ARG A 62 7.51 4.94 6.22
CA ARG A 62 8.08 5.12 4.88
C ARG A 62 7.84 3.96 3.94
N VAL A 63 7.51 2.80 4.46
CA VAL A 63 7.38 1.61 3.63
C VAL A 63 6.06 0.91 3.93
N TRP A 64 5.38 0.48 2.87
CA TRP A 64 4.11 -0.24 2.96
C TRP A 64 4.28 -1.59 2.31
N ILE A 65 4.03 -2.65 3.05
CA ILE A 65 4.16 -4.02 2.58
C ILE A 65 2.78 -4.66 2.55
N LEU A 66 2.36 -5.08 1.36
CA LEU A 66 1.06 -5.72 1.18
C LEU A 66 1.24 -7.16 0.73
N GLY A 67 0.35 -8.03 1.18
CA GLY A 67 0.33 -9.43 0.78
C GLY A 67 -1.05 -9.89 0.37
N GLN A 68 -1.07 -10.87 -0.50
CA GLN A 68 -2.31 -11.51 -0.94
C GLN A 68 -2.55 -12.83 -0.24
#